data_53899f2249edfdc50d704ab255329841
#
_entry.id   53899f2249edfdc50d704ab255329841
#
_cell.length_a   1.000
_cell.length_b   1.000
_cell.length_c   1.000
_cell.angle_alpha   90.00
_cell.angle_beta   90.00
_cell.angle_gamma   90.00
#
_symmetry.space_group_name_H-M   'P 1'
#
loop_
_entity.id
_entity.type
_entity.pdbx_description
1 polymer ?
#
loop_
_entity_poly.entity_id
_entity_poly.type
_entity_poly.pdbx_seq_one_letter_code
_entity_poly.pdbx_strand_id
1 'polypeptide(L)'
;MSLTLTDIRILDPDSGRDEIGHLRIEDGKIAALGPDCARSGTIIDGHGLCAAPGLIDMRVTTGEPGRENRETLATAAKAAIAGGVTAMVVMPGTDPVLDDMALIDYVMRRGENLPVDIHVAGALTKGMSGEVMTEIGLMQDVGAVLFASGKTPIRDAQMMRRLLSYSASFNALISNCLLYTSPSPRDLSTSRMPSSA
;
A
#
# COMPACT_ATOMS: atom_id res chain seq x y z
N MET A 1 -13.27 -25.00 -6.92
CA MET A 1 -13.99 -24.94 -5.62
C MET A 1 -15.01 -23.82 -5.70
N SER A 2 -16.29 -24.09 -5.36
CA SER A 2 -17.37 -23.09 -5.44
C SER A 2 -17.87 -22.72 -4.04
N LEU A 3 -18.06 -21.41 -3.79
CA LEU A 3 -18.54 -20.82 -2.55
C LEU A 3 -19.58 -19.75 -2.88
N THR A 4 -20.68 -19.70 -2.14
CA THR A 4 -21.68 -18.64 -2.26
C THR A 4 -21.93 -18.00 -0.89
N LEU A 5 -21.70 -16.68 -0.80
CA LEU A 5 -22.16 -15.85 0.32
C LEU A 5 -23.58 -15.39 -0.02
N THR A 6 -24.54 -15.62 0.89
CA THR A 6 -25.95 -15.26 0.67
C THR A 6 -26.35 -14.10 1.58
N ASP A 7 -27.30 -13.29 1.09
CA ASP A 7 -27.92 -12.20 1.86
C ASP A 7 -26.91 -11.19 2.43
N ILE A 8 -25.82 -10.97 1.67
CA ILE A 8 -24.73 -10.05 2.04
C ILE A 8 -24.93 -8.69 1.36
N ARG A 9 -24.60 -7.60 2.06
CA ARG A 9 -24.56 -6.27 1.44
C ARG A 9 -23.31 -6.18 0.55
N ILE A 10 -23.50 -5.91 -0.73
CA ILE A 10 -22.45 -5.80 -1.73
C ILE A 10 -22.17 -4.32 -1.98
N LEU A 11 -20.95 -3.89 -1.66
CA LEU A 11 -20.49 -2.52 -1.91
C LEU A 11 -19.40 -2.55 -2.99
N ASP A 12 -19.60 -1.77 -4.05
CA ASP A 12 -18.61 -1.55 -5.08
C ASP A 12 -18.58 -0.07 -5.44
N PRO A 13 -17.59 0.69 -4.93
CA PRO A 13 -17.51 2.14 -5.17
C PRO A 13 -17.28 2.50 -6.64
N ASP A 14 -16.65 1.62 -7.43
CA ASP A 14 -16.35 1.88 -8.84
C ASP A 14 -17.62 1.86 -9.69
N SER A 15 -18.48 0.87 -9.50
CA SER A 15 -19.77 0.78 -10.18
C SER A 15 -20.90 1.56 -9.46
N GLY A 16 -20.65 2.09 -8.26
CA GLY A 16 -21.66 2.72 -7.41
C GLY A 16 -22.67 1.73 -6.82
N ARG A 17 -22.32 0.44 -6.76
CA ARG A 17 -23.20 -0.61 -6.26
C ARG A 17 -23.28 -0.59 -4.75
N ASP A 18 -24.51 -0.62 -4.21
CA ASP A 18 -24.82 -0.79 -2.80
C ASP A 18 -26.17 -1.52 -2.70
N GLU A 19 -26.12 -2.84 -2.63
CA GLU A 19 -27.34 -3.68 -2.62
C GLU A 19 -27.15 -4.93 -1.77
N ILE A 20 -28.25 -5.53 -1.32
CA ILE A 20 -28.25 -6.86 -0.69
C ILE A 20 -28.42 -7.90 -1.78
N GLY A 21 -27.55 -8.90 -1.79
CA GLY A 21 -27.58 -9.97 -2.80
C GLY A 21 -26.74 -11.16 -2.37
N HIS A 22 -26.33 -11.93 -3.38
CA HIS A 22 -25.48 -13.09 -3.20
C HIS A 22 -24.17 -12.87 -3.96
N LEU A 23 -23.08 -13.44 -3.47
CA LEU A 23 -21.77 -13.40 -4.08
C LEU A 23 -21.27 -14.83 -4.28
N ARG A 24 -21.10 -15.25 -5.52
CA ARG A 24 -20.58 -16.56 -5.87
C ARG A 24 -19.14 -16.48 -6.33
N ILE A 25 -18.29 -17.30 -5.70
CA ILE A 25 -16.88 -17.42 -6.00
C ILE A 25 -16.61 -18.80 -6.55
N GLU A 26 -15.94 -18.88 -7.69
CA GLU A 26 -15.51 -20.13 -8.35
C GLU A 26 -14.04 -20.00 -8.69
N ASP A 27 -13.26 -20.99 -8.27
CA ASP A 27 -11.81 -21.06 -8.54
C ASP A 27 -11.05 -19.76 -8.21
N GLY A 28 -11.39 -19.14 -7.05
CA GLY A 28 -10.76 -17.93 -6.56
C GLY A 28 -11.20 -16.63 -7.24
N LYS A 29 -12.23 -16.68 -8.11
CA LYS A 29 -12.75 -15.51 -8.81
C LYS A 29 -14.23 -15.30 -8.54
N ILE A 30 -14.67 -14.06 -8.57
CA ILE A 30 -16.11 -13.72 -8.52
C ILE A 30 -16.73 -14.17 -9.83
N ALA A 31 -17.58 -15.21 -9.76
CA ALA A 31 -18.28 -15.75 -10.91
C ALA A 31 -19.62 -15.05 -11.16
N ALA A 32 -20.32 -14.64 -10.11
CA ALA A 32 -21.57 -13.89 -10.20
C ALA A 32 -21.83 -13.12 -8.90
N LEU A 33 -22.56 -12.02 -9.00
CA LEU A 33 -22.97 -11.23 -7.84
C LEU A 33 -24.30 -10.52 -8.13
N GLY A 34 -25.08 -10.26 -7.08
CA GLY A 34 -26.36 -9.56 -7.13
C GLY A 34 -27.51 -10.39 -6.56
N PRO A 35 -28.75 -9.83 -6.54
CA PRO A 35 -29.91 -10.48 -5.95
C PRO A 35 -30.32 -11.78 -6.67
N ASP A 36 -30.12 -11.84 -7.97
CA ASP A 36 -30.49 -13.00 -8.82
C ASP A 36 -29.36 -14.01 -8.99
N CYS A 37 -28.26 -13.87 -8.28
CA CYS A 37 -27.12 -14.77 -8.38
C CYS A 37 -27.50 -16.19 -7.93
N ALA A 38 -27.32 -17.17 -8.82
CA ALA A 38 -27.58 -18.58 -8.51
C ALA A 38 -26.64 -19.08 -7.41
N ARG A 39 -27.20 -19.78 -6.43
CA ARG A 39 -26.48 -20.35 -5.29
C ARG A 39 -25.89 -21.70 -5.67
N SER A 40 -24.60 -21.89 -5.43
CA SER A 40 -23.91 -23.16 -5.69
C SER A 40 -22.72 -23.37 -4.76
N GLY A 41 -22.31 -24.61 -4.59
CA GLY A 41 -21.15 -24.97 -3.76
C GLY A 41 -21.44 -24.84 -2.27
N THR A 42 -20.43 -24.47 -1.49
CA THR A 42 -20.58 -24.20 -0.05
C THR A 42 -21.32 -22.89 0.14
N ILE A 43 -22.42 -22.92 0.90
CA ILE A 43 -23.22 -21.73 1.19
C ILE A 43 -22.85 -21.20 2.57
N ILE A 44 -22.55 -19.91 2.65
CA ILE A 44 -22.28 -19.18 3.88
C ILE A 44 -23.32 -18.06 3.98
N ASP A 45 -24.02 -18.00 5.12
CA ASP A 45 -24.92 -16.90 5.42
C ASP A 45 -24.12 -15.61 5.69
N GLY A 46 -24.36 -14.60 4.86
CA GLY A 46 -23.75 -13.28 4.96
C GLY A 46 -24.66 -12.21 5.56
N HIS A 47 -25.79 -12.62 6.15
CA HIS A 47 -26.74 -11.66 6.74
C HIS A 47 -26.05 -10.76 7.79
N GLY A 48 -26.21 -9.45 7.61
CA GLY A 48 -25.57 -8.43 8.46
C GLY A 48 -24.10 -8.17 8.16
N LEU A 49 -23.50 -8.92 7.21
CA LEU A 49 -22.13 -8.69 6.74
C LEU A 49 -22.10 -7.85 5.46
N CYS A 50 -20.91 -7.37 5.13
CA CYS A 50 -20.65 -6.58 3.92
C CYS A 50 -19.50 -7.20 3.12
N ALA A 51 -19.69 -7.32 1.82
CA ALA A 51 -18.63 -7.60 0.87
C ALA A 51 -18.24 -6.31 0.15
N ALA A 52 -16.97 -5.99 0.18
CA ALA A 52 -16.40 -4.83 -0.49
C ALA A 52 -15.04 -5.21 -1.11
N PRO A 53 -14.50 -4.42 -2.06
CA PRO A 53 -13.11 -4.57 -2.48
C PRO A 53 -12.17 -4.54 -1.27
N GLY A 54 -11.12 -5.35 -1.33
CA GLY A 54 -10.11 -5.40 -0.26
C GLY A 54 -9.45 -4.04 -0.06
N LEU A 55 -9.08 -3.73 1.17
CA LEU A 55 -8.38 -2.48 1.48
C LEU A 55 -6.96 -2.51 0.94
N ILE A 56 -6.46 -1.35 0.53
CA ILE A 56 -5.08 -1.16 0.08
C ILE A 56 -4.39 -0.23 1.06
N ASP A 57 -3.32 -0.72 1.73
CA ASP A 57 -2.47 0.14 2.56
C ASP A 57 -1.29 0.65 1.73
N MET A 58 -1.36 1.92 1.35
CA MET A 58 -0.34 2.55 0.50
C MET A 58 0.92 2.99 1.25
N ARG A 59 1.04 2.72 2.56
CA ARG A 59 2.18 3.21 3.36
C ARG A 59 2.56 2.28 4.50
N VAL A 60 3.05 1.10 4.18
CA VAL A 60 3.49 0.12 5.17
C VAL A 60 5.00 0.25 5.42
N THR A 61 5.39 0.27 6.68
CA THR A 61 6.81 0.20 7.07
C THR A 61 7.06 -1.16 7.70
N THR A 62 7.90 -1.97 7.06
CA THR A 62 8.33 -3.28 7.56
C THR A 62 9.75 -3.22 8.11
N GLY A 63 10.17 -4.26 8.82
CA GLY A 63 11.56 -4.44 9.23
C GLY A 63 12.41 -5.15 8.18
N GLU A 64 11.81 -5.80 7.21
CA GLU A 64 12.50 -6.54 6.15
C GLU A 64 12.60 -5.66 4.88
N PRO A 65 13.80 -5.53 4.28
CA PRO A 65 15.07 -6.13 4.69
C PRO A 65 15.76 -5.44 5.88
N GLY A 66 16.60 -6.19 6.60
CA GLY A 66 17.63 -5.74 7.52
C GLY A 66 17.26 -5.62 9.00
N ARG A 67 15.97 -5.61 9.32
CA ARG A 67 15.46 -5.59 10.70
C ARG A 67 14.34 -6.60 10.91
N GLU A 68 14.52 -7.81 10.40
CA GLU A 68 13.54 -8.90 10.42
C GLU A 68 13.14 -9.31 11.84
N ASN A 69 14.00 -9.02 12.82
CA ASN A 69 13.70 -9.21 14.24
C ASN A 69 12.57 -8.32 14.77
N ARG A 70 12.25 -7.24 14.06
CA ARG A 70 11.13 -6.34 14.40
C ARG A 70 9.85 -6.79 13.69
N GLU A 71 9.94 -7.01 12.40
CA GLU A 71 8.82 -7.43 11.57
C GLU A 71 9.33 -7.94 10.21
N THR A 72 8.79 -9.05 9.75
CA THR A 72 9.03 -9.57 8.41
C THR A 72 7.88 -9.22 7.48
N LEU A 73 8.10 -9.30 6.15
CA LEU A 73 7.01 -9.17 5.17
C LEU A 73 5.88 -10.19 5.43
N ALA A 74 6.25 -11.40 5.84
CA ALA A 74 5.28 -12.46 6.14
C ALA A 74 4.42 -12.16 7.38
N THR A 75 4.98 -11.56 8.43
CA THR A 75 4.21 -11.16 9.62
C THR A 75 3.33 -9.95 9.34
N ALA A 76 3.84 -8.97 8.60
CA ALA A 76 3.07 -7.82 8.14
C ALA A 76 1.88 -8.25 7.26
N ALA A 77 2.10 -9.17 6.31
CA ALA A 77 1.05 -9.72 5.44
C ALA A 77 -0.06 -10.43 6.23
N LYS A 78 0.29 -11.19 7.26
CA LYS A 78 -0.70 -11.84 8.15
C LYS A 78 -1.53 -10.82 8.94
N ALA A 79 -0.90 -9.76 9.42
CA ALA A 79 -1.59 -8.68 10.10
C ALA A 79 -2.51 -7.91 9.14
N ALA A 80 -2.03 -7.64 7.94
CA ALA A 80 -2.77 -6.96 6.89
C ALA A 80 -4.07 -7.70 6.53
N ILE A 81 -3.98 -8.99 6.20
CA ILE A 81 -5.16 -9.79 5.82
C ILE A 81 -6.15 -9.94 6.98
N ALA A 82 -5.67 -10.03 8.22
CA ALA A 82 -6.54 -10.05 9.40
C ALA A 82 -7.35 -8.74 9.57
N GLY A 83 -6.85 -7.63 9.04
CA GLY A 83 -7.52 -6.33 8.99
C GLY A 83 -8.31 -6.06 7.71
N GLY A 84 -8.40 -7.04 6.78
CA GLY A 84 -9.10 -6.87 5.51
C GLY A 84 -8.28 -6.13 4.43
N VAL A 85 -6.96 -5.94 4.66
CA VAL A 85 -6.05 -5.38 3.68
C VAL A 85 -5.58 -6.49 2.75
N THR A 86 -5.78 -6.31 1.45
CA THR A 86 -5.44 -7.29 0.41
C THR A 86 -4.21 -6.91 -0.41
N ALA A 87 -3.82 -5.64 -0.36
CA ALA A 87 -2.59 -5.15 -0.99
C ALA A 87 -1.90 -4.13 -0.10
N MET A 88 -0.57 -4.13 -0.09
CA MET A 88 0.20 -3.15 0.67
C MET A 88 1.43 -2.66 -0.09
N VAL A 89 1.75 -1.37 0.09
CA VAL A 89 2.94 -0.74 -0.48
C VAL A 89 3.99 -0.57 0.60
N VAL A 90 5.09 -1.31 0.47
CA VAL A 90 6.23 -1.25 1.40
C VAL A 90 7.05 0.00 1.13
N MET A 91 7.22 0.83 2.17
CA MET A 91 7.98 2.08 2.10
C MET A 91 9.49 1.84 2.09
N PRO A 92 10.30 2.74 1.47
CA PRO A 92 11.72 2.51 1.23
C PRO A 92 12.60 2.61 2.47
N GLY A 93 12.07 2.97 3.64
CA GLY A 93 12.82 3.22 4.86
C GLY A 93 13.27 1.96 5.61
N THR A 94 13.76 0.97 4.91
CA THR A 94 14.37 -0.27 5.41
C THR A 94 15.88 -0.10 5.63
N ASP A 95 16.59 -1.15 5.99
CA ASP A 95 18.03 -1.15 6.23
C ASP A 95 18.68 -2.40 5.60
N PRO A 96 19.19 -2.32 4.37
CA PRO A 96 19.41 -1.11 3.58
C PRO A 96 18.14 -0.45 3.05
N VAL A 97 18.23 0.85 2.72
CA VAL A 97 17.16 1.62 2.07
C VAL A 97 16.88 1.05 0.69
N LEU A 98 15.60 0.99 0.28
CA LEU A 98 15.21 0.51 -1.06
C LEU A 98 15.48 1.60 -2.11
N ASP A 99 16.74 1.83 -2.41
CA ASP A 99 17.23 2.87 -3.32
C ASP A 99 18.00 2.30 -4.53
N ASP A 100 17.87 1.00 -4.74
CA ASP A 100 18.50 0.24 -5.82
C ASP A 100 17.56 -0.82 -6.36
N MET A 101 17.68 -1.14 -7.65
CA MET A 101 16.84 -2.13 -8.33
C MET A 101 16.93 -3.53 -7.73
N ALA A 102 18.11 -3.94 -7.24
CA ALA A 102 18.27 -5.28 -6.65
C ALA A 102 17.52 -5.42 -5.34
N LEU A 103 17.40 -4.35 -4.55
CA LEU A 103 16.64 -4.34 -3.32
C LEU A 103 15.12 -4.33 -3.59
N ILE A 104 14.66 -3.64 -4.63
CA ILE A 104 13.26 -3.70 -5.08
C ILE A 104 12.91 -5.13 -5.50
N ASP A 105 13.70 -5.74 -6.39
CA ASP A 105 13.51 -7.12 -6.85
C ASP A 105 13.53 -8.13 -5.68
N TYR A 106 14.43 -7.94 -4.72
CA TYR A 106 14.46 -8.76 -3.50
C TYR A 106 13.11 -8.74 -2.76
N VAL A 107 12.57 -7.55 -2.49
CA VAL A 107 11.30 -7.41 -1.74
C VAL A 107 10.14 -7.99 -2.56
N MET A 108 10.11 -7.73 -3.88
CA MET A 108 9.08 -8.27 -4.77
C MET A 108 9.05 -9.80 -4.73
N ARG A 109 10.20 -10.47 -4.90
CA ARG A 109 10.31 -11.94 -4.85
C ARG A 109 9.94 -12.51 -3.47
N ARG A 110 10.29 -11.82 -2.39
CA ARG A 110 9.90 -12.22 -1.04
C ARG A 110 8.40 -12.12 -0.83
N GLY A 111 7.73 -11.22 -1.56
CA GLY A 111 6.29 -11.02 -1.52
C GLY A 111 5.45 -12.02 -2.33
N GLU A 112 6.01 -12.68 -3.36
CA GLU A 112 5.29 -13.49 -4.35
C GLU A 112 4.32 -14.55 -3.79
N ASN A 113 4.66 -15.15 -2.65
CA ASN A 113 3.88 -16.25 -2.04
C ASN A 113 3.18 -15.83 -0.75
N LEU A 114 3.03 -14.54 -0.52
CA LEU A 114 2.32 -14.02 0.65
C LEU A 114 0.80 -13.90 0.38
N PRO A 115 -0.04 -13.92 1.41
CA PRO A 115 -1.49 -13.90 1.26
C PRO A 115 -2.07 -12.53 0.87
N VAL A 116 -1.22 -11.51 0.71
CA VAL A 116 -1.57 -10.17 0.24
C VAL A 116 -0.62 -9.75 -0.88
N ASP A 117 -1.07 -8.90 -1.78
CA ASP A 117 -0.24 -8.37 -2.84
C ASP A 117 0.79 -7.37 -2.27
N ILE A 118 2.06 -7.65 -2.50
CA ILE A 118 3.15 -6.77 -2.07
C ILE A 118 3.58 -5.89 -3.23
N HIS A 119 3.45 -4.59 -3.04
CA HIS A 119 4.00 -3.57 -3.89
C HIS A 119 5.13 -2.85 -3.18
N VAL A 120 6.05 -2.24 -3.91
CA VAL A 120 7.24 -1.61 -3.34
C VAL A 120 7.34 -0.17 -3.76
N ALA A 121 7.63 0.69 -2.79
CA ALA A 121 8.05 2.06 -3.05
C ALA A 121 9.58 2.14 -3.08
N GLY A 122 10.12 2.73 -4.14
CA GLY A 122 11.54 3.07 -4.19
C GLY A 122 11.85 4.39 -3.46
N ALA A 123 13.09 4.57 -3.00
CA ALA A 123 13.54 5.84 -2.47
C ALA A 123 13.75 6.86 -3.60
N LEU A 124 13.41 8.12 -3.36
CA LEU A 124 13.67 9.22 -4.29
C LEU A 124 15.15 9.58 -4.41
N THR A 125 15.89 9.39 -3.31
CA THR A 125 17.31 9.72 -3.24
C THR A 125 18.07 8.60 -2.57
N LYS A 126 19.34 8.43 -2.93
CA LYS A 126 20.24 7.43 -2.33
C LYS A 126 20.32 7.63 -0.82
N GLY A 127 20.13 6.52 -0.08
CA GLY A 127 20.06 6.52 1.37
C GLY A 127 18.98 7.42 1.97
N MET A 128 18.03 7.91 1.16
CA MET A 128 17.03 8.96 1.55
C MET A 128 17.68 10.24 2.08
N SER A 129 18.91 10.57 1.62
CA SER A 129 19.67 11.73 2.09
C SER A 129 19.14 13.08 1.55
N GLY A 130 18.41 13.06 0.44
CA GLY A 130 18.00 14.29 -0.27
C GLY A 130 19.07 14.86 -1.22
N GLU A 131 20.22 14.22 -1.39
CA GLU A 131 21.38 14.76 -2.11
C GLU A 131 21.56 14.19 -3.52
N VAL A 132 21.42 12.88 -3.68
CA VAL A 132 21.65 12.17 -4.94
C VAL A 132 20.40 11.44 -5.37
N MET A 133 19.89 11.70 -6.56
CA MET A 133 18.71 11.02 -7.12
C MET A 133 19.00 9.53 -7.33
N THR A 134 17.98 8.71 -7.16
CA THR A 134 18.01 7.28 -7.53
C THR A 134 17.69 7.10 -9.02
N GLU A 135 17.91 5.90 -9.51
CA GLU A 135 17.61 5.52 -10.89
C GLU A 135 16.15 5.06 -11.00
N ILE A 136 15.22 6.03 -10.98
CA ILE A 136 13.77 5.82 -10.95
C ILE A 136 13.33 4.86 -12.06
N GLY A 137 13.81 5.05 -13.30
CA GLY A 137 13.41 4.20 -14.43
C GLY A 137 13.77 2.73 -14.20
N LEU A 138 15.01 2.44 -13.81
CA LEU A 138 15.48 1.07 -13.57
C LEU A 138 14.72 0.41 -12.40
N MET A 139 14.43 1.18 -11.34
CA MET A 139 13.66 0.66 -10.21
C MET A 139 12.20 0.40 -10.58
N GLN A 140 11.62 1.22 -11.46
CA GLN A 140 10.27 1.00 -11.98
C GLN A 140 10.19 -0.24 -12.87
N ASP A 141 11.20 -0.48 -13.71
CA ASP A 141 11.28 -1.66 -14.58
C ASP A 141 11.26 -2.98 -13.81
N VAL A 142 11.78 -2.99 -12.57
CA VAL A 142 11.75 -4.16 -11.67
C VAL A 142 10.57 -4.18 -10.71
N GLY A 143 9.60 -3.25 -10.83
CA GLY A 143 8.32 -3.30 -10.16
C GLY A 143 8.07 -2.27 -9.06
N ALA A 144 8.91 -1.23 -8.90
CA ALA A 144 8.57 -0.13 -8.01
C ALA A 144 7.33 0.63 -8.53
N VAL A 145 6.29 0.76 -7.71
CA VAL A 145 5.01 1.38 -8.10
C VAL A 145 4.93 2.87 -7.78
N LEU A 146 5.77 3.35 -6.87
CA LEU A 146 5.90 4.76 -6.52
C LEU A 146 7.30 5.03 -5.93
N PHE A 147 7.64 6.32 -5.78
CA PHE A 147 8.92 6.74 -5.21
C PHE A 147 8.69 7.71 -4.06
N ALA A 148 9.28 7.42 -2.91
CA ALA A 148 9.00 8.15 -1.69
C ALA A 148 10.26 8.72 -1.02
N SER A 149 10.10 9.85 -0.35
CA SER A 149 11.14 10.42 0.51
C SER A 149 11.20 9.76 1.91
N GLY A 150 10.28 8.80 2.17
CA GLY A 150 10.15 8.17 3.48
C GLY A 150 9.61 9.13 4.55
N LYS A 151 10.28 9.21 5.69
CA LYS A 151 9.91 10.09 6.80
C LYS A 151 10.60 11.47 6.75
N THR A 152 11.63 11.62 5.92
CA THR A 152 12.40 12.85 5.80
C THR A 152 12.00 13.59 4.52
N PRO A 153 11.53 14.82 4.59
CA PRO A 153 11.18 15.59 3.41
C PRO A 153 12.44 15.98 2.62
N ILE A 154 12.31 16.03 1.30
CA ILE A 154 13.31 16.69 0.46
C ILE A 154 13.12 18.18 0.61
N ARG A 155 14.09 18.84 1.24
CA ARG A 155 14.02 20.27 1.59
C ARG A 155 14.56 21.16 0.47
N ASP A 156 15.46 20.64 -0.34
CA ASP A 156 16.03 21.38 -1.48
C ASP A 156 15.00 21.43 -2.63
N ALA A 157 14.49 22.61 -2.90
CA ALA A 157 13.54 22.85 -3.98
C ALA A 157 14.13 22.55 -5.37
N GLN A 158 15.44 22.73 -5.55
CA GLN A 158 16.11 22.40 -6.80
C GLN A 158 16.17 20.88 -7.01
N MET A 159 16.50 20.12 -5.96
CA MET A 159 16.46 18.67 -5.99
C MET A 159 15.03 18.17 -6.28
N MET A 160 14.03 18.70 -5.61
CA MET A 160 12.63 18.33 -5.85
C MET A 160 12.22 18.61 -7.30
N ARG A 161 12.59 19.76 -7.84
CA ARG A 161 12.32 20.11 -9.24
C ARG A 161 12.96 19.12 -10.22
N ARG A 162 14.23 18.73 -9.97
CA ARG A 162 14.94 17.71 -10.78
C ARG A 162 14.25 16.36 -10.71
N LEU A 163 13.87 15.92 -9.52
CA LEU A 163 13.14 14.67 -9.30
C LEU A 163 11.82 14.65 -10.06
N LEU A 164 11.01 15.70 -9.96
CA LEU A 164 9.73 15.82 -10.68
C LEU A 164 9.93 15.82 -12.20
N SER A 165 10.93 16.53 -12.70
CA SER A 165 11.23 16.56 -14.13
C SER A 165 11.72 15.20 -14.65
N TYR A 166 12.55 14.50 -13.88
CA TYR A 166 13.08 13.18 -14.25
C TYR A 166 11.99 12.11 -14.17
N SER A 167 11.20 12.09 -13.09
CA SER A 167 10.12 11.12 -12.90
C SER A 167 9.00 11.24 -13.94
N ALA A 168 8.76 12.45 -14.46
CA ALA A 168 7.76 12.68 -15.49
C ALA A 168 8.05 11.88 -16.77
N SER A 169 9.33 11.64 -17.11
CA SER A 169 9.72 10.83 -18.26
C SER A 169 9.29 9.36 -18.16
N PHE A 170 9.03 8.88 -16.97
CA PHE A 170 8.60 7.50 -16.65
C PHE A 170 7.15 7.44 -16.18
N ASN A 171 6.44 8.57 -16.15
CA ASN A 171 5.12 8.68 -15.50
C ASN A 171 5.11 8.12 -14.07
N ALA A 172 6.22 8.30 -13.34
CA ALA A 172 6.42 7.73 -12.01
C ALA A 172 5.71 8.59 -10.94
N LEU A 173 4.99 7.92 -10.03
CA LEU A 173 4.31 8.56 -8.92
C LEU A 173 5.32 8.95 -7.83
N ILE A 174 5.30 10.21 -7.41
CA ILE A 174 6.17 10.76 -6.36
C ILE A 174 5.37 11.01 -5.07
N SER A 175 5.90 10.55 -3.94
CA SER A 175 5.38 10.81 -2.61
C SER A 175 6.44 11.49 -1.74
N ASN A 176 6.25 12.79 -1.47
CA ASN A 176 7.14 13.52 -0.56
C ASN A 176 6.48 13.73 0.80
N CYS A 177 7.24 13.56 1.88
CA CYS A 177 6.79 13.83 3.23
C CYS A 177 6.73 15.36 3.45
N LEU A 178 5.54 15.88 3.78
CA LEU A 178 5.34 17.32 4.04
C LEU A 178 5.22 17.65 5.54
N LEU A 179 5.45 16.67 6.41
CA LEU A 179 5.20 16.79 7.86
C LEU A 179 5.96 17.96 8.52
N TYR A 180 7.10 18.36 7.93
CA TYR A 180 7.96 19.44 8.44
C TYR A 180 8.03 20.67 7.51
N THR A 181 7.30 20.67 6.40
CA THR A 181 7.36 21.74 5.40
C THR A 181 6.11 22.63 5.38
N SER A 182 5.01 22.17 5.94
CA SER A 182 3.77 22.94 6.06
C SER A 182 3.19 22.75 7.45
N PRO A 183 2.94 23.82 8.22
CA PRO A 183 2.26 23.72 9.50
C PRO A 183 0.85 23.16 9.28
N SER A 184 0.55 22.04 9.90
CA SER A 184 -0.78 21.46 9.91
C SER A 184 -1.62 22.13 11.00
N PRO A 185 -2.93 22.33 10.81
CA PRO A 185 -3.83 22.75 11.89
C PRO A 185 -3.77 21.84 13.13
N ARG A 186 -3.38 20.58 12.97
CA ARG A 186 -3.15 19.64 14.07
C ARG A 186 -1.87 19.96 14.84
N ASP A 187 -0.82 20.43 14.16
CA ASP A 187 0.45 20.80 14.81
C ASP A 187 0.27 22.07 15.66
N LEU A 188 -0.61 22.98 15.24
CA LEU A 188 -0.95 24.18 15.99
C LEU A 188 -1.74 23.86 17.27
N SER A 189 -2.49 22.76 17.31
CA SER A 189 -3.27 22.34 18.49
C SER A 189 -2.41 21.67 19.58
N THR A 190 -1.29 21.03 19.20
CA THR A 190 -0.37 20.37 20.13
C THR A 190 0.66 21.32 20.77
N SER A 191 0.87 22.50 20.19
CA SER A 191 1.80 23.51 20.74
C SER A 191 1.21 24.35 21.87
N ARG A 192 -0.05 24.15 22.24
CA ARG A 192 -0.72 24.84 23.37
C ARG A 192 -0.92 23.90 24.56
N MET A 193 0.15 23.28 25.05
CA MET A 193 0.12 22.84 26.45
C MET A 193 0.47 24.06 27.32
N PRO A 194 -0.43 24.51 28.24
CA PRO A 194 -0.06 25.51 29.19
C PRO A 194 1.08 24.97 30.06
N SER A 195 2.19 25.66 30.12
CA SER A 195 3.19 25.43 31.16
C SER A 195 2.46 25.60 32.50
N SER A 196 2.24 24.51 33.21
CA SER A 196 1.80 24.56 34.59
C SER A 196 2.90 25.24 35.38
N ALA A 197 2.57 26.40 35.94
CA ALA A 197 3.32 27.06 36.95
C ALA A 197 3.44 26.17 38.22
#